data_123245291f4df706ea3882bd86be9ecf
#
_entry.id   123245291f4df706ea3882bd86be9ecf
#
_cell.length_a   1.000
_cell.length_b   1.000
_cell.length_c   1.000
_cell.angle_alpha   90.00
_cell.angle_beta   90.00
_cell.angle_gamma   90.00
#
_symmetry.space_group_name_H-M   'P 1'
#
loop_
_entity.id
_entity.type
_entity.pdbx_description
1 polymer ?
#
loop_
_entity_poly.entity_id
_entity_poly.type
_entity_poly.pdbx_seq_one_letter_code
_entity_poly.pdbx_strand_id
1 'polypeptide(L)'
;MDYKTILNQSSDLLKNFSIKSARLDSELLLSSSLKISRENLLLNLNKEIKPNQQKKFKSLLEKRTKKVPVAYILGYKDFWKSKFLISRSVLIPRPDTELIVEEALNYLPKDKYKKILDIGTGSGSILIS
;
A
#
# COMPACT_ATOMS: atom_id res chain seq x y z
N MET A 1 3.73 24.31 -5.27
CA MET A 1 2.40 23.75 -4.87
C MET A 1 2.63 22.88 -3.65
N ASP A 2 1.85 23.11 -2.60
CA ASP A 2 1.98 22.35 -1.35
C ASP A 2 1.34 20.94 -1.44
N TYR A 3 1.71 20.07 -0.50
CA TYR A 3 1.22 18.67 -0.46
C TYR A 3 -0.29 18.61 -0.25
N LYS A 4 -0.87 19.55 0.54
CA LYS A 4 -2.32 19.58 0.79
C LYS A 4 -3.10 19.80 -0.49
N THR A 5 -2.71 20.78 -1.28
CA THR A 5 -3.36 21.10 -2.57
C THR A 5 -3.25 19.93 -3.53
N ILE A 6 -2.07 19.31 -3.63
CA ILE A 6 -1.84 18.13 -4.49
C ILE A 6 -2.73 16.96 -4.07
N LEU A 7 -2.83 16.67 -2.77
CA LEU A 7 -3.66 15.59 -2.25
C LEU A 7 -5.15 15.82 -2.54
N ASN A 8 -5.63 17.06 -2.40
CA ASN A 8 -7.02 17.38 -2.69
C ASN A 8 -7.31 17.20 -4.19
N GLN A 9 -6.51 17.81 -5.05
CA GLN A 9 -6.68 17.68 -6.51
C GLN A 9 -6.60 16.23 -7.00
N SER A 10 -5.63 15.47 -6.51
CA SER A 10 -5.48 14.06 -6.91
C SER A 10 -6.58 13.17 -6.37
N SER A 11 -7.05 13.41 -5.15
CA SER A 11 -8.19 12.70 -4.57
C SER A 11 -9.46 12.95 -5.38
N ASP A 12 -9.74 14.20 -5.75
CA ASP A 12 -10.92 14.55 -6.54
C ASP A 12 -10.83 13.97 -7.97
N LEU A 13 -9.63 14.00 -8.56
CA LEU A 13 -9.40 13.31 -9.83
C LEU A 13 -9.73 11.81 -9.72
N LEU A 14 -9.20 11.11 -8.72
CA LEU A 14 -9.45 9.68 -8.56
C LEU A 14 -10.93 9.35 -8.26
N LYS A 15 -11.66 10.22 -7.56
CA LYS A 15 -13.11 10.08 -7.37
C LYS A 15 -13.85 10.13 -8.69
N ASN A 16 -13.47 11.03 -9.60
CA ASN A 16 -14.06 11.13 -10.94
C ASN A 16 -13.88 9.84 -11.76
N PHE A 17 -12.84 9.05 -11.47
CA PHE A 17 -12.65 7.71 -12.02
C PHE A 17 -13.30 6.59 -11.19
N SER A 18 -14.23 6.93 -10.29
CA SER A 18 -14.97 5.99 -9.43
C SER A 18 -14.08 5.14 -8.53
N ILE A 19 -12.98 5.69 -8.04
CA ILE A 19 -12.07 5.02 -7.12
C ILE A 19 -12.50 5.34 -5.70
N LYS A 20 -13.05 4.34 -4.98
CA LYS A 20 -13.57 4.50 -3.61
C LYS A 20 -12.50 4.92 -2.60
N SER A 21 -11.28 4.40 -2.74
CA SER A 21 -10.12 4.70 -1.86
C SER A 21 -9.32 5.93 -2.29
N ALA A 22 -9.92 6.85 -3.06
CA ALA A 22 -9.24 7.97 -3.72
C ALA A 22 -8.30 8.76 -2.81
N ARG A 23 -8.71 9.08 -1.59
CA ARG A 23 -7.90 9.83 -0.63
C ARG A 23 -6.69 9.03 -0.16
N LEU A 24 -6.90 7.80 0.29
CA LEU A 24 -5.82 6.92 0.74
C LEU A 24 -4.83 6.61 -0.38
N ASP A 25 -5.34 6.34 -1.58
CA ASP A 25 -4.51 6.06 -2.75
C ASP A 25 -3.62 7.26 -3.10
N SER A 26 -4.18 8.48 -3.08
CA SER A 26 -3.41 9.72 -3.31
C SER A 26 -2.30 9.90 -2.27
N GLU A 27 -2.57 9.65 -1.00
CA GLU A 27 -1.58 9.74 0.08
C GLU A 27 -0.46 8.72 -0.10
N LEU A 28 -0.77 7.46 -0.41
CA LEU A 28 0.21 6.41 -0.63
C LEU A 28 1.10 6.69 -1.86
N LEU A 29 0.51 7.15 -2.95
CA LEU A 29 1.25 7.48 -4.17
C LEU A 29 2.14 8.71 -3.97
N LEU A 30 1.65 9.73 -3.27
CA LEU A 30 2.43 10.93 -2.99
C LEU A 30 3.59 10.63 -2.02
N SER A 31 3.33 9.94 -0.92
CA SER A 31 4.39 9.56 0.04
C SER A 31 5.49 8.73 -0.63
N SER A 32 5.13 7.79 -1.51
CA SER A 32 6.09 7.02 -2.29
C SER A 32 6.91 7.90 -3.26
N SER A 33 6.30 8.89 -3.91
CA SER A 33 7.01 9.80 -4.81
C SER A 33 8.01 10.69 -4.06
N LEU A 34 7.67 11.04 -2.82
CA LEU A 34 8.49 11.85 -1.91
C LEU A 34 9.54 11.02 -1.16
N LYS A 35 9.43 9.70 -1.16
CA LYS A 35 10.24 8.76 -0.36
C LYS A 35 10.16 9.02 1.15
N ILE A 36 8.96 9.31 1.65
CA ILE A 36 8.66 9.50 3.08
C ILE A 36 7.52 8.58 3.51
N SER A 37 7.33 8.38 4.81
CA SER A 37 6.17 7.66 5.33
C SER A 37 4.88 8.47 5.14
N ARG A 38 3.73 7.79 5.14
CA ARG A 38 2.42 8.45 5.07
C ARG A 38 2.19 9.40 6.24
N GLU A 39 2.59 9.00 7.44
CA GLU A 39 2.49 9.81 8.67
C GLU A 39 3.30 11.10 8.50
N ASN A 40 4.53 10.98 8.00
CA ASN A 40 5.40 12.15 7.77
C ASN A 40 4.84 13.08 6.70
N LEU A 41 4.18 12.54 5.68
CA LEU A 41 3.44 13.35 4.69
C LEU A 41 2.32 14.16 5.37
N LEU A 42 1.50 13.51 6.20
CA LEU A 42 0.35 14.14 6.86
C LEU A 42 0.75 15.21 7.88
N LEU A 43 1.91 15.05 8.54
CA LEU A 43 2.47 16.05 9.46
C LEU A 43 3.07 17.26 8.74
N ASN A 44 3.31 17.19 7.42
CA ASN A 44 4.03 18.21 6.67
C ASN A 44 3.23 18.73 5.45
N LEU A 45 1.93 18.85 5.56
CA LEU A 45 1.02 19.19 4.45
C LEU A 45 1.31 20.55 3.78
N ASN A 46 1.94 21.46 4.51
CA ASN A 46 2.27 22.81 4.02
C ASN A 46 3.60 22.87 3.23
N LYS A 47 4.34 21.75 3.15
CA LYS A 47 5.58 21.70 2.37
C LYS A 47 5.30 21.65 0.88
N GLU A 48 6.18 22.27 0.11
CA GLU A 48 6.11 22.27 -1.35
C GLU A 48 6.80 21.04 -1.97
N ILE A 49 6.22 20.58 -3.06
CA ILE A 49 6.78 19.46 -3.85
C ILE A 49 7.84 19.99 -4.83
N LYS A 50 8.93 19.25 -4.98
CA LYS A 50 9.94 19.52 -6.00
C LYS A 50 9.46 19.05 -7.39
N PRO A 51 9.87 19.70 -8.49
CA PRO A 51 9.40 19.37 -9.84
C PRO A 51 9.62 17.89 -10.24
N ASN A 52 10.76 17.30 -9.88
CA ASN A 52 11.04 15.89 -10.17
C ASN A 52 10.14 14.93 -9.40
N GLN A 53 9.82 15.25 -8.14
CA GLN A 53 8.88 14.47 -7.32
C GLN A 53 7.46 14.57 -7.87
N GLN A 54 7.06 15.78 -8.29
CA GLN A 54 5.76 16.01 -8.91
C GLN A 54 5.60 15.21 -10.22
N LYS A 55 6.63 15.18 -11.06
CA LYS A 55 6.65 14.38 -12.30
C LYS A 55 6.46 12.89 -11.99
N LYS A 56 7.19 12.38 -10.99
CA LYS A 56 7.05 11.00 -10.54
C LYS A 56 5.64 10.72 -10.03
N PHE A 57 5.10 11.60 -9.18
CA PHE A 57 3.75 11.45 -8.64
C PHE A 57 2.69 11.40 -9.75
N LYS A 58 2.74 12.31 -10.74
CA LYS A 58 1.82 12.32 -11.89
C LYS A 58 1.85 10.98 -12.64
N SER A 59 3.02 10.42 -12.90
CA SER A 59 3.14 9.10 -13.55
C SER A 59 2.50 7.96 -12.74
N LEU A 60 2.64 7.97 -11.40
CA LEU A 60 1.98 6.99 -10.54
C LEU A 60 0.45 7.18 -10.53
N LEU A 61 0.00 8.43 -10.49
CA LEU A 61 -1.41 8.79 -10.50
C LEU A 61 -2.10 8.37 -11.81
N GLU A 62 -1.46 8.55 -12.97
CA GLU A 62 -1.97 8.08 -14.26
C GLU A 62 -2.19 6.56 -14.30
N LYS A 63 -1.28 5.78 -13.71
CA LYS A 63 -1.49 4.34 -13.60
C LYS A 63 -2.73 4.03 -12.76
N ARG A 64 -2.96 4.79 -11.70
CA ARG A 64 -4.11 4.59 -10.82
C ARG A 64 -5.43 4.98 -11.49
N THR A 65 -5.48 6.05 -12.29
CA THR A 65 -6.70 6.40 -13.09
C THR A 65 -7.07 5.28 -14.07
N LYS A 66 -6.11 4.50 -14.54
CA LYS A 66 -6.35 3.26 -15.33
C LYS A 66 -6.77 2.06 -14.47
N LYS A 67 -7.13 2.29 -13.22
CA LYS A 67 -7.59 1.28 -12.23
C LYS A 67 -6.54 0.23 -11.85
N VAL A 68 -5.25 0.47 -12.12
CA VAL A 68 -4.19 -0.42 -11.63
C VAL A 68 -4.15 -0.34 -10.10
N PRO A 69 -4.19 -1.47 -9.38
CA PRO A 69 -4.11 -1.50 -7.91
C PRO A 69 -2.84 -0.81 -7.39
N VAL A 70 -2.98 -0.06 -6.29
CA VAL A 70 -1.85 0.69 -5.69
C VAL A 70 -0.68 -0.22 -5.35
N ALA A 71 -0.93 -1.43 -4.83
CA ALA A 71 0.13 -2.39 -4.53
C ALA A 71 0.96 -2.79 -5.76
N TYR A 72 0.34 -2.91 -6.94
CA TYR A 72 1.07 -3.17 -8.19
C TYR A 72 1.81 -1.93 -8.71
N ILE A 73 1.28 -0.72 -8.44
CA ILE A 73 1.95 0.53 -8.82
C ILE A 73 3.22 0.74 -7.97
N LEU A 74 3.12 0.48 -6.66
CA LEU A 74 4.20 0.67 -5.70
C LEU A 74 5.18 -0.52 -5.66
N GLY A 75 4.72 -1.72 -6.04
CA GLY A 75 5.50 -2.96 -5.99
C GLY A 75 5.57 -3.60 -4.60
N TYR A 76 4.77 -3.12 -3.66
CA TYR A 76 4.68 -3.69 -2.30
C TYR A 76 3.30 -3.50 -1.68
N LYS A 77 3.04 -4.28 -0.63
CA LYS A 77 1.87 -4.19 0.25
C LYS A 77 2.30 -4.46 1.68
N ASP A 78 1.86 -3.61 2.59
CA ASP A 78 1.95 -3.89 4.02
C ASP A 78 0.89 -4.94 4.39
N PHE A 79 1.28 -5.95 5.14
CA PHE A 79 0.43 -7.01 5.64
C PHE A 79 0.97 -7.47 7.00
N TRP A 80 0.10 -7.57 8.01
CA TRP A 80 0.50 -7.84 9.39
C TRP A 80 1.58 -6.84 9.85
N LYS A 81 2.71 -7.32 10.29
CA LYS A 81 3.86 -6.50 10.77
C LYS A 81 4.95 -6.32 9.71
N SER A 82 4.74 -6.78 8.49
CA SER A 82 5.77 -6.86 7.45
C SER A 82 5.34 -6.21 6.13
N LYS A 83 6.33 -5.85 5.33
CA LYS A 83 6.14 -5.33 3.98
C LYS A 83 6.51 -6.41 2.96
N PHE A 84 5.54 -6.80 2.14
CA PHE A 84 5.71 -7.83 1.12
C PHE A 84 5.90 -7.21 -0.26
N LEU A 85 6.87 -7.72 -1.02
CA LEU A 85 7.03 -7.38 -2.43
C LEU A 85 5.89 -7.99 -3.23
N ILE A 86 5.27 -7.19 -4.09
CA ILE A 86 4.10 -7.58 -4.88
C ILE A 86 4.39 -7.33 -6.36
N SER A 87 4.14 -8.35 -7.17
CA SER A 87 4.16 -8.26 -8.64
C SER A 87 2.79 -8.63 -9.21
N ARG A 88 2.59 -8.41 -10.50
CA ARG A 88 1.35 -8.79 -11.19
C ARG A 88 1.09 -10.30 -11.20
N SER A 89 2.12 -11.10 -10.96
CA SER A 89 2.02 -12.56 -10.90
C SER A 89 1.52 -13.09 -9.57
N VAL A 90 1.33 -12.23 -8.57
CA VAL A 90 0.97 -12.62 -7.20
C VAL A 90 -0.29 -11.89 -6.77
N LEU A 91 -1.21 -12.62 -6.11
CA LEU A 91 -2.40 -12.01 -5.53
C LEU A 91 -2.00 -11.04 -4.39
N ILE A 92 -2.58 -9.85 -4.40
CA ILE A 92 -2.37 -8.86 -3.34
C ILE A 92 -2.98 -9.41 -2.04
N PRO A 93 -2.20 -9.49 -0.93
CA PRO A 93 -2.72 -9.92 0.37
C PRO A 93 -3.92 -9.05 0.79
N ARG A 94 -4.98 -9.70 1.28
CA ARG A 94 -6.19 -9.02 1.75
C ARG A 94 -6.09 -8.75 3.25
N PRO A 95 -6.59 -7.61 3.75
CA PRO A 95 -6.60 -7.29 5.18
C PRO A 95 -7.28 -8.38 6.03
N ASP A 96 -8.39 -8.94 5.56
CA ASP A 96 -9.14 -9.98 6.26
C ASP A 96 -8.31 -11.26 6.49
N THR A 97 -7.29 -11.50 5.67
CA THR A 97 -6.37 -12.63 5.82
C THR A 97 -5.47 -12.50 7.07
N GLU A 98 -5.32 -11.30 7.61
CA GLU A 98 -4.58 -11.07 8.86
C GLU A 98 -5.22 -11.80 10.05
N LEU A 99 -6.54 -12.01 10.04
CA LEU A 99 -7.23 -12.81 11.06
C LEU A 99 -6.74 -14.26 11.09
N ILE A 100 -6.36 -14.83 9.94
CA ILE A 100 -5.79 -16.18 9.88
C ILE A 100 -4.45 -16.24 10.60
N VAL A 101 -3.61 -15.21 10.44
CA VAL A 101 -2.33 -15.10 11.13
C VAL A 101 -2.54 -14.98 12.64
N GLU A 102 -3.47 -14.12 13.07
CA GLU A 102 -3.80 -13.92 14.47
C GLU A 102 -4.29 -15.21 15.13
N GLU A 103 -5.25 -15.90 14.50
CA GLU A 103 -5.78 -17.17 14.99
C GLU A 103 -4.71 -18.26 15.02
N ALA A 104 -3.89 -18.38 13.98
CA ALA A 104 -2.80 -19.33 13.95
C ALA A 104 -1.80 -19.11 15.10
N LEU A 105 -1.45 -17.87 15.40
CA LEU A 105 -0.56 -17.53 16.51
C LEU A 105 -1.18 -17.86 17.88
N ASN A 106 -2.51 -17.76 18.01
CA ASN A 106 -3.22 -18.15 19.23
C ASN A 106 -3.19 -19.67 19.45
N TYR A 107 -3.24 -20.48 18.39
CA TYR A 107 -3.21 -21.95 18.46
C TYR A 107 -1.80 -22.55 18.52
N LEU A 108 -0.78 -21.81 18.07
CA LEU A 108 0.60 -22.32 18.03
C LEU A 108 1.26 -22.17 19.42
N PRO A 109 1.69 -23.28 20.07
CA PRO A 109 2.42 -23.20 21.32
C PRO A 109 3.78 -22.53 21.08
N LYS A 110 4.14 -21.61 22.01
CA LYS A 110 5.37 -20.81 21.90
C LYS A 110 6.66 -21.63 22.02
N ASP A 111 6.60 -22.82 22.62
CA ASP A 111 7.76 -23.60 23.05
C ASP A 111 8.02 -24.88 22.27
N LYS A 112 7.32 -25.11 21.15
CA LYS A 112 7.47 -26.35 20.36
C LYS A 112 7.56 -26.04 18.86
N TYR A 113 8.51 -26.70 18.21
CA TYR A 113 8.58 -26.69 16.74
C TYR A 113 7.31 -27.32 16.15
N LYS A 114 6.66 -26.58 15.24
CA LYS A 114 5.49 -27.02 14.48
C LYS A 114 5.80 -26.99 12.99
N LYS A 115 5.20 -27.92 12.27
CA LYS A 115 5.21 -27.91 10.80
C LYS A 115 3.90 -27.28 10.33
N ILE A 116 3.99 -26.25 9.51
CA ILE A 116 2.84 -25.56 8.91
C ILE A 116 2.92 -25.74 7.41
N LEU A 117 1.80 -26.08 6.79
CA LEU A 117 1.63 -26.14 5.35
C LEU A 117 0.62 -25.09 4.90
N ASP A 118 1.05 -24.21 4.02
CA ASP A 118 0.20 -23.20 3.38
C ASP A 118 0.04 -23.56 1.89
N ILE A 119 -1.17 -23.93 1.48
CA ILE A 119 -1.49 -24.29 0.11
C ILE A 119 -2.02 -23.07 -0.61
N GLY A 120 -1.38 -22.67 -1.73
CA GLY A 120 -1.71 -21.43 -2.43
C GLY A 120 -1.10 -20.20 -1.76
N THR A 121 0.13 -20.31 -1.28
CA THR A 121 0.83 -19.32 -0.44
C THR A 121 0.91 -17.91 -1.02
N GLY A 122 0.78 -17.73 -2.34
CA GLY A 122 0.83 -16.44 -3.02
C GLY A 122 2.16 -15.71 -2.77
N SER A 123 2.09 -14.57 -2.06
CA SER A 123 3.27 -13.79 -1.65
C SER A 123 4.03 -14.41 -0.46
N GLY A 124 3.55 -15.48 0.12
CA GLY A 124 4.07 -16.04 1.36
C GLY A 124 3.64 -15.26 2.61
N SER A 125 2.66 -14.37 2.48
CA SER A 125 2.28 -13.43 3.55
C SER A 125 1.85 -14.11 4.84
N ILE A 126 1.16 -15.26 4.77
CA ILE A 126 0.70 -15.98 5.96
C ILE A 126 1.88 -16.66 6.67
N LEU A 127 2.76 -17.35 5.93
CA LEU A 127 3.87 -18.10 6.53
C LEU A 127 4.99 -17.22 7.10
N ILE A 128 5.19 -16.03 6.51
CA ILE A 128 6.27 -15.12 6.90
C ILE A 128 5.84 -14.20 8.05
N SER A 129 4.55 -14.02 8.23
CA SER A 129 4.01 -13.19 9.32
C SER A 129 4.14 -13.86 10.67
#